data_38b377277f427b17d4e7078b9919c2b2
#
_entry.id   38b377277f427b17d4e7078b9919c2b2
#
_cell.length_a   1.000
_cell.length_b   1.000
_cell.length_c   1.000
_cell.angle_alpha   90.00
_cell.angle_beta   90.00
_cell.angle_gamma   90.00
#
_symmetry.space_group_name_H-M   'P 1'
#
loop_
_entity.id
_entity.type
_entity.pdbx_description
1 polymer ?
#
loop_
_entity_poly.entity_id
_entity_poly.type
_entity_poly.pdbx_seq_one_letter_code
_entity_poly.pdbx_strand_id
1 'polypeptide(L)'
;METCFKAVRADILKQIPLKGERFGIEPELTTRLAQWNIRLYEVPISYHGRTVAEGKKIGLKDAFEALWCLVRFRFLDTRFTTHDGYYILQSVRRARRFNRWMLAQFRHHVGARVCEAGCGIGNFTELLLDRERLCCIDYDRFYVEVIQRRFGHMENVRVVPQDLSSESVVSDLRGERFDTIISLNVVEHIDNDRAVLTNFFNLLQPGGRAIVLVPCHPWLYTPCDKSLGHFRRYTNDDLVAKFKEAGFDVVSARQFNRLGVLGWWASGLLGKKDLSPFQMRVYEFLMPLARLIDKIGIGPGLSLIVVGQKPVAVPASESPAPEIVVKVSGMPSPARSPDRSTDDAPVPS
;
A
#
# COMPACT_ATOMS: atom_id res chain seq x y z
N MET A 1 17.81 32.94 12.36
CA MET A 1 17.10 31.88 13.08
C MET A 1 16.35 32.44 14.30
N GLU A 2 16.94 33.27 15.10
CA GLU A 2 16.35 33.90 16.29
C GLU A 2 15.68 35.23 15.96
N THR A 3 14.63 35.19 15.18
CA THR A 3 13.77 36.35 14.87
C THR A 3 12.43 36.16 15.55
N CYS A 4 11.92 37.17 16.24
CA CYS A 4 10.67 37.10 17.00
C CYS A 4 9.42 36.84 16.12
N PHE A 5 9.55 36.94 14.80
CA PHE A 5 8.43 36.81 13.86
C PHE A 5 8.59 35.55 13.01
N LYS A 6 7.74 34.57 13.26
CA LYS A 6 7.65 33.33 12.48
C LYS A 6 6.20 33.06 12.10
N ALA A 7 5.93 32.92 10.82
CA ALA A 7 4.64 32.46 10.31
C ALA A 7 4.80 30.99 9.86
N VAL A 8 3.98 30.12 10.43
CA VAL A 8 3.95 28.70 10.08
C VAL A 8 2.51 28.32 9.77
N ARG A 9 2.30 27.52 8.75
CA ARG A 9 0.98 26.96 8.45
C ARG A 9 0.45 26.17 9.66
N ALA A 10 -0.81 26.41 10.03
CA ALA A 10 -1.41 25.83 11.23
C ALA A 10 -1.46 24.28 11.19
N ASP A 11 -1.68 23.71 10.01
CA ASP A 11 -1.69 22.26 9.81
C ASP A 11 -0.30 21.61 10.05
N ILE A 12 0.78 22.31 9.70
CA ILE A 12 2.16 21.89 9.98
C ILE A 12 2.48 22.08 11.47
N LEU A 13 2.19 23.26 12.01
CA LEU A 13 2.51 23.59 13.40
C LEU A 13 1.84 22.62 14.40
N LYS A 14 0.59 22.25 14.17
CA LYS A 14 -0.17 21.31 15.02
C LYS A 14 0.44 19.91 15.06
N GLN A 15 1.24 19.54 14.07
CA GLN A 15 1.90 18.23 13.99
C GLN A 15 3.33 18.24 14.56
N ILE A 16 3.87 19.40 14.96
CA ILE A 16 5.21 19.50 15.53
C ILE A 16 5.15 19.34 17.06
N PRO A 17 5.84 18.35 17.63
CA PRO A 17 5.87 18.14 19.09
C PRO A 17 6.84 19.13 19.74
N LEU A 18 6.42 20.39 19.92
CA LEU A 18 7.21 21.40 20.63
C LEU A 18 7.33 21.08 22.11
N LYS A 19 8.55 21.09 22.64
CA LYS A 19 8.91 20.81 24.03
C LYS A 19 9.74 21.93 24.65
N GLY A 20 10.31 22.78 23.81
CA GLY A 20 11.15 23.90 24.25
C GLY A 20 10.32 24.97 24.95
N GLU A 21 10.93 25.60 25.93
CA GLU A 21 10.39 26.77 26.61
C GLU A 21 11.25 27.99 26.32
N ARG A 22 10.71 29.18 26.48
CA ARG A 22 11.44 30.47 26.35
C ARG A 22 12.24 30.55 25.04
N PHE A 23 13.57 30.74 25.14
CA PHE A 23 14.47 30.85 23.97
C PHE A 23 14.72 29.52 23.24
N GLY A 24 14.35 28.39 23.83
CA GLY A 24 14.49 27.08 23.19
C GLY A 24 13.45 26.79 22.10
N ILE A 25 12.31 27.48 22.09
CA ILE A 25 11.21 27.23 21.12
C ILE A 25 11.66 27.50 19.68
N GLU A 26 12.38 28.61 19.44
CA GLU A 26 12.76 29.02 18.10
C GLU A 26 13.79 28.09 17.44
N PRO A 27 14.89 27.73 18.12
CA PRO A 27 15.81 26.70 17.63
C PRO A 27 15.14 25.34 17.42
N GLU A 28 14.24 24.92 18.35
CA GLU A 28 13.50 23.69 18.20
C GLU A 28 12.62 23.71 16.95
N LEU A 29 11.75 24.72 16.81
CA LEU A 29 10.84 24.83 15.67
C LEU A 29 11.59 24.82 14.34
N THR A 30 12.67 25.61 14.25
CA THR A 30 13.49 25.65 13.04
C THR A 30 14.12 24.30 12.73
N THR A 31 14.66 23.62 13.75
CA THR A 31 15.28 22.30 13.58
C THR A 31 14.26 21.25 13.13
N ARG A 32 13.04 21.25 13.71
CA ARG A 32 11.98 20.30 13.34
C ARG A 32 11.44 20.56 11.95
N LEU A 33 11.24 21.83 11.57
CA LEU A 33 10.84 22.19 10.19
C LEU A 33 11.90 21.75 9.16
N ALA A 34 13.19 21.93 9.49
CA ALA A 34 14.29 21.46 8.65
C ALA A 34 14.35 19.92 8.57
N GLN A 35 14.13 19.20 9.67
CA GLN A 35 14.06 17.73 9.68
C GLN A 35 12.90 17.21 8.84
N TRP A 36 11.78 17.94 8.82
CA TRP A 36 10.62 17.62 7.99
C TRP A 36 10.78 18.06 6.53
N ASN A 37 11.90 18.73 6.20
CA ASN A 37 12.19 19.28 4.87
C ASN A 37 11.11 20.27 4.38
N ILE A 38 10.57 21.07 5.31
CA ILE A 38 9.63 22.14 5.01
C ILE A 38 10.36 23.28 4.31
N ARG A 39 9.77 23.83 3.26
CA ARG A 39 10.32 25.01 2.60
C ARG A 39 10.25 26.21 3.55
N LEU A 40 11.42 26.80 3.84
CA LEU A 40 11.54 28.00 4.66
C LEU A 40 11.82 29.18 3.73
N TYR A 41 11.13 30.26 3.97
CA TYR A 41 11.36 31.54 3.29
C TYR A 41 11.77 32.57 4.31
N GLU A 42 12.79 33.35 4.01
CA GLU A 42 13.20 34.51 4.80
C GLU A 42 12.75 35.79 4.09
N VAL A 43 12.08 36.64 4.83
CA VAL A 43 11.59 37.93 4.34
C VAL A 43 12.33 39.03 5.12
N PRO A 44 12.93 40.05 4.46
CA PRO A 44 13.59 41.12 5.15
C PRO A 44 12.59 41.92 6.00
N ILE A 45 13.00 42.23 7.22
CA ILE A 45 12.24 43.04 8.17
C ILE A 45 13.10 44.19 8.68
N SER A 46 12.47 45.32 9.02
CA SER A 46 13.15 46.37 9.78
C SER A 46 13.20 46.00 11.26
N TYR A 47 14.37 45.98 11.85
CA TYR A 47 14.55 45.60 13.26
C TYR A 47 15.33 46.67 14.00
N HIS A 48 14.73 47.23 15.04
CA HIS A 48 15.39 48.15 15.96
C HIS A 48 15.70 47.41 17.27
N GLY A 49 16.94 46.94 17.40
CA GLY A 49 17.40 46.18 18.57
C GLY A 49 17.48 47.07 19.80
N ARG A 50 16.92 46.61 20.93
CA ARG A 50 17.11 47.29 22.21
C ARG A 50 18.55 47.16 22.70
N THR A 51 19.06 48.24 23.26
CA THR A 51 20.37 48.28 23.95
C THR A 51 20.26 47.69 25.36
N VAL A 52 21.39 47.41 26.01
CA VAL A 52 21.41 46.94 27.40
C VAL A 52 20.72 47.95 28.34
N ALA A 53 20.87 49.25 28.10
CA ALA A 53 20.24 50.30 28.85
C ALA A 53 18.69 50.29 28.67
N GLU A 54 18.21 49.82 27.54
CA GLU A 54 16.76 49.67 27.22
C GLU A 54 16.22 48.30 27.63
N GLY A 55 16.95 47.54 28.46
CA GLY A 55 16.49 46.29 29.06
C GLY A 55 16.73 45.03 28.22
N LYS A 56 17.73 45.00 27.35
CA LYS A 56 18.18 43.76 26.68
C LYS A 56 18.65 42.73 27.74
N LYS A 57 17.96 41.61 27.83
CA LYS A 57 18.23 40.56 28.83
C LYS A 57 18.97 39.33 28.27
N ILE A 58 19.26 39.31 26.95
CA ILE A 58 19.89 38.18 26.29
C ILE A 58 21.38 38.22 26.52
N GLY A 59 21.95 37.13 27.10
CA GLY A 59 23.38 36.99 27.41
C GLY A 59 24.00 35.73 26.80
N LEU A 60 25.29 35.52 27.14
CA LEU A 60 26.01 34.32 26.68
C LEU A 60 25.37 33.00 27.09
N LYS A 61 24.68 32.95 28.25
CA LYS A 61 23.96 31.77 28.73
C LYS A 61 22.86 31.37 27.75
N ASP A 62 22.12 32.34 27.22
CA ASP A 62 21.03 32.10 26.28
C ASP A 62 21.55 31.56 24.95
N ALA A 63 22.76 32.04 24.52
CA ALA A 63 23.43 31.53 23.32
C ALA A 63 23.84 30.05 23.47
N PHE A 64 24.38 29.66 24.65
CA PHE A 64 24.70 28.26 24.95
C PHE A 64 23.44 27.39 25.01
N GLU A 65 22.36 27.91 25.58
CA GLU A 65 21.05 27.20 25.63
C GLU A 65 20.51 26.98 24.21
N ALA A 66 20.53 27.99 23.35
CA ALA A 66 20.12 27.86 21.94
C ALA A 66 20.97 26.83 21.19
N LEU A 67 22.30 26.86 21.36
CA LEU A 67 23.20 25.89 20.75
C LEU A 67 22.89 24.46 21.26
N TRP A 68 22.71 24.30 22.56
CA TRP A 68 22.33 23.02 23.15
C TRP A 68 21.00 22.52 22.61
N CYS A 69 20.00 23.39 22.46
CA CYS A 69 18.71 23.05 21.84
C CYS A 69 18.89 22.54 20.40
N LEU A 70 19.72 23.18 19.59
CA LEU A 70 20.03 22.72 18.23
C LEU A 70 20.63 21.31 18.23
N VAL A 71 21.64 21.07 19.07
CA VAL A 71 22.29 19.76 19.21
C VAL A 71 21.28 18.71 19.70
N ARG A 72 20.52 19.03 20.73
CA ARG A 72 19.53 18.15 21.31
C ARG A 72 18.47 17.72 20.30
N PHE A 73 17.84 18.67 19.62
CA PHE A 73 16.74 18.37 18.69
C PHE A 73 17.26 17.83 17.34
N ARG A 74 18.51 18.10 16.97
CA ARG A 74 19.12 17.54 15.75
C ARG A 74 19.56 16.09 15.92
N PHE A 75 20.06 15.69 17.09
CA PHE A 75 20.75 14.42 17.28
C PHE A 75 20.12 13.51 18.34
N LEU A 76 19.57 14.07 19.42
CA LEU A 76 19.03 13.30 20.54
C LEU A 76 17.50 13.13 20.47
N ASP A 77 16.77 14.19 20.20
CA ASP A 77 15.34 14.19 20.02
C ASP A 77 14.97 14.49 18.57
N THR A 78 15.07 13.48 17.72
CA THR A 78 14.87 13.62 16.27
C THR A 78 13.40 13.55 15.84
N ARG A 79 12.45 13.49 16.77
CA ARG A 79 11.03 13.47 16.45
C ARG A 79 10.56 14.87 16.04
N PHE A 80 10.27 15.06 14.75
CA PHE A 80 9.81 16.34 14.20
C PHE A 80 8.29 16.39 13.98
N THR A 81 7.57 15.29 14.15
CA THR A 81 6.12 15.19 14.01
C THR A 81 5.51 14.36 15.13
N THR A 82 4.25 14.60 15.45
CA THR A 82 3.45 13.75 16.36
C THR A 82 2.90 12.50 15.69
N HIS A 83 3.15 12.32 14.39
CA HIS A 83 2.64 11.21 13.60
C HIS A 83 3.44 9.93 13.89
N ASP A 84 2.95 9.09 14.80
CA ASP A 84 3.66 7.87 15.25
C ASP A 84 3.89 6.88 14.10
N GLY A 85 2.92 6.71 13.20
CA GLY A 85 3.05 5.86 12.02
C GLY A 85 4.25 6.19 11.13
N TYR A 86 4.63 7.48 11.06
CA TYR A 86 5.82 7.90 10.32
C TYR A 86 7.10 7.25 10.84
N TYR A 87 7.29 7.17 12.15
CA TYR A 87 8.49 6.59 12.75
C TYR A 87 8.56 5.09 12.61
N ILE A 88 7.41 4.42 12.63
CA ILE A 88 7.31 2.99 12.35
C ILE A 88 7.73 2.73 10.90
N LEU A 89 7.14 3.47 9.94
CA LEU A 89 7.49 3.36 8.53
C LEU A 89 8.95 3.73 8.25
N GLN A 90 9.52 4.73 8.97
CA GLN A 90 10.96 5.04 8.89
C GLN A 90 11.84 3.88 9.37
N SER A 91 11.42 3.18 10.43
CA SER A 91 12.15 2.01 10.93
C SER A 91 12.14 0.90 9.90
N VAL A 92 10.99 0.63 9.27
CA VAL A 92 10.84 -0.33 8.17
C VAL A 92 11.65 0.09 6.94
N ARG A 93 11.72 1.39 6.62
CA ARG A 93 12.52 1.91 5.51
C ARG A 93 13.99 1.57 5.63
N ARG A 94 14.53 1.58 6.86
CA ARG A 94 15.94 1.23 7.12
C ARG A 94 16.22 -0.25 6.90
N ALA A 95 15.20 -1.11 6.96
CA ALA A 95 15.31 -2.55 6.71
C ALA A 95 15.29 -2.87 5.21
N ARG A 96 16.33 -2.43 4.50
CA ARG A 96 16.41 -2.52 3.02
C ARG A 96 16.40 -3.95 2.49
N ARG A 97 17.05 -4.90 3.19
CA ARG A 97 17.09 -6.31 2.80
C ARG A 97 15.71 -6.94 2.92
N PHE A 98 14.98 -6.57 4.00
CA PHE A 98 13.62 -7.01 4.23
C PHE A 98 12.67 -6.49 3.13
N ASN A 99 12.68 -5.18 2.84
CA ASN A 99 11.82 -4.59 1.81
C ASN A 99 12.08 -5.19 0.41
N ARG A 100 13.35 -5.38 0.03
CA ARG A 100 13.71 -6.06 -1.22
C ARG A 100 13.27 -7.52 -1.25
N TRP A 101 13.39 -8.23 -0.15
CA TRP A 101 12.93 -9.59 -0.04
C TRP A 101 11.41 -9.70 -0.14
N MET A 102 10.68 -8.79 0.47
CA MET A 102 9.22 -8.68 0.36
C MET A 102 8.80 -8.46 -1.10
N LEU A 103 9.40 -7.48 -1.78
CA LEU A 103 9.14 -7.24 -3.20
C LEU A 103 9.46 -8.48 -4.07
N ALA A 104 10.55 -9.18 -3.78
CA ALA A 104 10.96 -10.36 -4.53
C ALA A 104 9.92 -11.50 -4.49
N GLN A 105 9.00 -11.50 -3.49
CA GLN A 105 7.94 -12.49 -3.39
C GLN A 105 6.92 -12.39 -4.53
N PHE A 106 6.72 -11.20 -5.09
CA PHE A 106 5.69 -10.93 -6.09
C PHE A 106 6.16 -10.08 -7.30
N ARG A 107 7.46 -9.73 -7.38
CA ARG A 107 7.99 -8.83 -8.43
C ARG A 107 7.66 -9.30 -9.86
N HIS A 108 7.62 -10.61 -10.09
CA HIS A 108 7.29 -11.20 -11.39
C HIS A 108 5.82 -11.00 -11.82
N HIS A 109 4.95 -10.57 -10.90
CA HIS A 109 3.58 -10.21 -11.19
C HIS A 109 3.38 -8.71 -11.45
N VAL A 110 4.42 -7.90 -11.26
CA VAL A 110 4.35 -6.44 -11.37
C VAL A 110 4.59 -6.00 -12.81
N GLY A 111 3.61 -5.35 -13.41
CA GLY A 111 3.65 -4.82 -14.77
C GLY A 111 4.29 -3.44 -14.87
N ALA A 112 3.90 -2.67 -15.89
CA ALA A 112 4.48 -1.38 -16.25
C ALA A 112 3.72 -0.18 -15.64
N ARG A 113 2.37 -0.29 -15.52
CA ARG A 113 1.47 0.78 -15.06
C ARG A 113 0.91 0.44 -13.69
N VAL A 114 1.62 0.84 -12.66
CA VAL A 114 1.42 0.39 -11.28
C VAL A 114 0.69 1.43 -10.46
N CYS A 115 -0.29 0.97 -9.66
CA CYS A 115 -0.86 1.71 -8.55
C CYS A 115 -0.31 1.14 -7.23
N GLU A 116 0.35 1.96 -6.43
CA GLU A 116 0.71 1.66 -5.04
C GLU A 116 -0.38 2.22 -4.13
N ALA A 117 -1.24 1.33 -3.62
CA ALA A 117 -2.38 1.65 -2.79
C ALA A 117 -1.97 1.61 -1.30
N GLY A 118 -1.93 2.77 -0.64
CA GLY A 118 -1.38 2.96 0.70
C GLY A 118 0.14 3.10 0.67
N CYS A 119 0.65 4.13 -0.04
CA CYS A 119 2.10 4.30 -0.26
C CYS A 119 2.88 4.76 0.99
N GLY A 120 2.20 5.27 2.04
CA GLY A 120 2.83 5.75 3.25
C GLY A 120 3.96 6.75 2.99
N ILE A 121 5.17 6.47 3.50
CA ILE A 121 6.35 7.32 3.25
C ILE A 121 7.17 6.92 2.01
N GLY A 122 6.67 5.98 1.19
CA GLY A 122 7.28 5.55 -0.07
C GLY A 122 8.40 4.52 0.09
N ASN A 123 8.22 3.56 0.97
CA ASN A 123 9.19 2.49 1.18
C ASN A 123 9.27 1.56 -0.03
N PHE A 124 8.14 1.31 -0.68
CA PHE A 124 8.04 0.51 -1.90
C PHE A 124 8.03 1.37 -3.16
N THR A 125 7.50 2.59 -3.10
CA THR A 125 7.61 3.57 -4.19
C THR A 125 9.05 3.66 -4.71
N GLU A 126 10.05 3.76 -3.79
CA GLU A 126 11.48 3.82 -4.13
C GLU A 126 11.98 2.59 -4.92
N LEU A 127 11.35 1.43 -4.74
CA LEU A 127 11.70 0.17 -5.41
C LEU A 127 10.95 -0.05 -6.75
N LEU A 128 10.00 0.83 -7.07
CA LEU A 128 9.11 0.75 -8.23
C LEU A 128 9.31 1.93 -9.21
N LEU A 129 10.30 2.78 -8.97
CA LEU A 129 10.57 3.97 -9.81
C LEU A 129 10.97 3.63 -11.25
N ASP A 130 11.35 2.37 -11.51
CA ASP A 130 11.66 1.84 -12.84
C ASP A 130 10.41 1.52 -13.69
N ARG A 131 9.19 1.72 -13.14
CA ARG A 131 7.94 1.47 -13.85
C ARG A 131 7.61 2.61 -14.81
N GLU A 132 6.91 2.28 -15.90
CA GLU A 132 6.48 3.27 -16.91
C GLU A 132 5.58 4.34 -16.27
N ARG A 133 4.65 3.91 -15.42
CA ARG A 133 3.75 4.78 -14.67
C ARG A 133 3.58 4.26 -13.26
N LEU A 134 3.73 5.12 -12.27
CA LEU A 134 3.54 4.81 -10.86
C LEU A 134 2.59 5.82 -10.22
N CYS A 135 1.40 5.37 -9.84
CA CYS A 135 0.43 6.16 -9.10
C CYS A 135 0.47 5.76 -7.63
N CYS A 136 0.85 6.69 -6.77
CA CYS A 136 0.94 6.51 -5.33
C CYS A 136 -0.30 7.08 -4.67
N ILE A 137 -1.07 6.26 -3.96
CA ILE A 137 -2.31 6.66 -3.29
C ILE A 137 -2.14 6.51 -1.78
N ASP A 138 -2.57 7.53 -1.05
CA ASP A 138 -2.77 7.43 0.40
C ASP A 138 -3.94 8.34 0.81
N TYR A 139 -4.68 7.95 1.87
CA TYR A 139 -5.76 8.79 2.39
C TYR A 139 -5.21 9.90 3.30
N ASP A 140 -4.07 9.66 3.94
CA ASP A 140 -3.44 10.58 4.86
C ASP A 140 -2.63 11.64 4.12
N ARG A 141 -3.12 12.87 4.19
CA ARG A 141 -2.46 14.02 3.55
C ARG A 141 -1.02 14.22 3.98
N PHE A 142 -0.67 13.82 5.20
CA PHE A 142 0.71 13.87 5.66
C PHE A 142 1.62 12.98 4.81
N TYR A 143 1.20 11.72 4.55
CA TYR A 143 1.97 10.81 3.71
C TYR A 143 1.99 11.28 2.24
N VAL A 144 0.86 11.75 1.72
CA VAL A 144 0.79 12.34 0.38
C VAL A 144 1.83 13.47 0.22
N GLU A 145 1.94 14.39 1.19
CA GLU A 145 2.94 15.45 1.16
C GLU A 145 4.38 14.91 1.24
N VAL A 146 4.63 13.88 2.06
CA VAL A 146 5.95 13.23 2.13
C VAL A 146 6.34 12.64 0.78
N ILE A 147 5.44 11.92 0.14
CA ILE A 147 5.67 11.32 -1.18
C ILE A 147 5.85 12.39 -2.26
N GLN A 148 4.98 13.39 -2.26
CA GLN A 148 5.06 14.50 -3.23
C GLN A 148 6.40 15.23 -3.17
N ARG A 149 6.96 15.44 -1.97
CA ARG A 149 8.29 16.05 -1.80
C ARG A 149 9.42 15.13 -2.25
N ARG A 150 9.27 13.82 -2.06
CA ARG A 150 10.33 12.86 -2.41
C ARG A 150 10.35 12.50 -3.88
N PHE A 151 9.19 12.30 -4.48
CA PHE A 151 9.05 11.69 -5.82
C PHE A 151 8.19 12.49 -6.79
N GLY A 152 7.45 13.52 -6.33
CA GLY A 152 6.53 14.28 -7.18
C GLY A 152 7.19 15.11 -8.28
N HIS A 153 8.55 15.17 -8.31
CA HIS A 153 9.32 15.77 -9.40
C HIS A 153 9.61 14.79 -10.55
N MET A 154 9.32 13.51 -10.36
CA MET A 154 9.53 12.47 -11.37
C MET A 154 8.32 12.42 -12.31
N GLU A 155 8.55 12.43 -13.61
CA GLU A 155 7.49 12.50 -14.63
C GLU A 155 6.58 11.27 -14.64
N ASN A 156 7.12 10.11 -14.28
CA ASN A 156 6.38 8.85 -14.22
C ASN A 156 5.62 8.65 -12.91
N VAL A 157 5.77 9.53 -11.90
CA VAL A 157 5.14 9.41 -10.59
C VAL A 157 3.98 10.39 -10.46
N ARG A 158 2.79 9.87 -10.12
CA ARG A 158 1.62 10.65 -9.74
C ARG A 158 1.26 10.34 -8.29
N VAL A 159 0.99 11.36 -7.48
CA VAL A 159 0.61 11.21 -6.07
C VAL A 159 -0.82 11.74 -5.88
N VAL A 160 -1.68 10.93 -5.28
CA VAL A 160 -3.13 11.23 -5.17
C VAL A 160 -3.61 10.98 -3.74
N PRO A 161 -4.25 11.99 -3.09
CA PRO A 161 -4.94 11.78 -1.82
C PRO A 161 -6.30 11.15 -2.07
N GLN A 162 -6.47 9.86 -1.73
CA GLN A 162 -7.73 9.14 -1.94
C GLN A 162 -7.97 8.09 -0.85
N ASP A 163 -9.25 7.89 -0.52
CA ASP A 163 -9.71 6.76 0.29
C ASP A 163 -9.98 5.56 -0.61
N LEU A 164 -9.26 4.48 -0.38
CA LEU A 164 -9.35 3.24 -1.15
C LEU A 164 -10.72 2.54 -1.04
N SER A 165 -11.48 2.80 0.03
CA SER A 165 -12.82 2.26 0.23
C SER A 165 -13.93 3.09 -0.44
N SER A 166 -13.62 4.32 -0.87
CA SER A 166 -14.57 5.21 -1.53
C SER A 166 -14.77 4.84 -3.00
N GLU A 167 -16.00 4.90 -3.49
CA GLU A 167 -16.30 4.71 -4.92
C GLU A 167 -15.67 5.80 -5.81
N SER A 168 -15.42 6.97 -5.24
CA SER A 168 -14.79 8.09 -5.96
C SER A 168 -13.39 7.74 -6.48
N VAL A 169 -12.66 6.82 -5.84
CA VAL A 169 -11.33 6.39 -6.30
C VAL A 169 -11.37 5.81 -7.71
N VAL A 170 -12.47 5.11 -8.05
CA VAL A 170 -12.64 4.50 -9.37
C VAL A 170 -12.91 5.58 -10.42
N SER A 171 -13.79 6.56 -10.13
CA SER A 171 -14.11 7.65 -11.07
C SER A 171 -12.88 8.52 -11.37
N ASP A 172 -12.10 8.85 -10.33
CA ASP A 172 -10.97 9.78 -10.41
C ASP A 172 -9.75 9.16 -11.11
N LEU A 173 -9.61 7.83 -11.08
CA LEU A 173 -8.43 7.11 -11.57
C LEU A 173 -8.70 6.17 -12.75
N ARG A 174 -9.94 6.09 -13.25
CA ARG A 174 -10.32 5.21 -14.38
C ARG A 174 -9.44 5.41 -15.62
N GLY A 175 -8.96 6.63 -15.87
CA GLY A 175 -8.09 6.96 -17.00
C GLY A 175 -6.66 6.41 -16.90
N GLU A 176 -6.21 5.97 -15.73
CA GLU A 176 -4.83 5.50 -15.51
C GLU A 176 -4.55 4.12 -16.11
N ARG A 177 -5.58 3.28 -16.31
CA ARG A 177 -5.46 1.96 -16.95
C ARG A 177 -4.37 1.09 -16.32
N PHE A 178 -4.46 0.85 -15.03
CA PHE A 178 -3.48 0.05 -14.29
C PHE A 178 -3.44 -1.40 -14.76
N ASP A 179 -2.25 -1.93 -14.95
CA ASP A 179 -2.02 -3.37 -15.11
C ASP A 179 -1.71 -4.05 -13.78
N THR A 180 -1.30 -3.27 -12.76
CA THR A 180 -0.97 -3.79 -11.44
C THR A 180 -1.41 -2.82 -10.35
N ILE A 181 -2.06 -3.37 -9.32
CA ILE A 181 -2.29 -2.67 -8.04
C ILE A 181 -1.54 -3.43 -6.96
N ILE A 182 -0.76 -2.71 -6.15
CA ILE A 182 0.01 -3.25 -5.03
C ILE A 182 -0.48 -2.59 -3.75
N SER A 183 -0.89 -3.39 -2.76
CA SER A 183 -1.31 -2.93 -1.44
C SER A 183 -0.63 -3.76 -0.36
N LEU A 184 0.26 -3.15 0.42
CA LEU A 184 1.14 -3.83 1.36
C LEU A 184 0.92 -3.32 2.78
N ASN A 185 0.31 -4.14 3.63
CA ASN A 185 -0.08 -3.81 5.01
C ASN A 185 -0.95 -2.54 5.07
N VAL A 186 -2.05 -2.54 4.32
CA VAL A 186 -3.01 -1.43 4.23
C VAL A 186 -4.43 -1.92 4.46
N VAL A 187 -4.82 -3.02 3.81
CA VAL A 187 -6.23 -3.50 3.82
C VAL A 187 -6.69 -3.86 5.22
N GLU A 188 -5.80 -4.30 6.11
CA GLU A 188 -6.07 -4.56 7.52
C GLU A 188 -6.46 -3.31 8.34
N HIS A 189 -6.12 -2.13 7.85
CA HIS A 189 -6.47 -0.83 8.45
C HIS A 189 -7.81 -0.28 7.96
N ILE A 190 -8.47 -0.96 7.02
CA ILE A 190 -9.74 -0.50 6.43
C ILE A 190 -10.85 -1.46 6.85
N ASP A 191 -11.90 -0.90 7.47
CA ASP A 191 -12.99 -1.73 7.97
C ASP A 191 -13.74 -2.43 6.83
N ASN A 192 -14.07 -1.71 5.75
CA ASN A 192 -14.70 -2.25 4.56
C ASN A 192 -13.66 -2.72 3.52
N ASP A 193 -12.96 -3.81 3.83
CA ASP A 193 -11.95 -4.41 2.97
C ASP A 193 -12.51 -4.97 1.65
N ARG A 194 -13.82 -5.35 1.63
CA ARG A 194 -14.52 -5.81 0.43
C ARG A 194 -14.67 -4.69 -0.60
N ALA A 195 -15.02 -3.48 -0.15
CA ALA A 195 -15.10 -2.32 -1.04
C ALA A 195 -13.73 -2.01 -1.66
N VAL A 196 -12.64 -2.12 -0.89
CA VAL A 196 -11.27 -1.92 -1.40
C VAL A 196 -10.96 -2.90 -2.53
N LEU A 197 -11.24 -4.20 -2.34
CA LEU A 197 -10.96 -5.22 -3.37
C LEU A 197 -11.85 -5.02 -4.61
N THR A 198 -13.10 -4.62 -4.44
CA THR A 198 -14.01 -4.28 -5.54
C THR A 198 -13.49 -3.07 -6.32
N ASN A 199 -13.01 -2.04 -5.62
CA ASN A 199 -12.42 -0.87 -6.25
C ASN A 199 -11.12 -1.23 -7.01
N PHE A 200 -10.29 -2.10 -6.46
CA PHE A 200 -9.10 -2.62 -7.17
C PHE A 200 -9.48 -3.36 -8.46
N PHE A 201 -10.52 -4.20 -8.38
CA PHE A 201 -11.03 -4.88 -9.56
C PHE A 201 -11.49 -3.89 -10.64
N ASN A 202 -12.22 -2.85 -10.25
CA ASN A 202 -12.75 -1.85 -11.17
C ASN A 202 -11.67 -0.97 -11.81
N LEU A 203 -10.59 -0.66 -11.07
CA LEU A 203 -9.46 0.16 -11.52
C LEU A 203 -8.53 -0.58 -12.49
N LEU A 204 -8.44 -1.91 -12.37
CA LEU A 204 -7.57 -2.71 -13.21
C LEU A 204 -8.13 -2.87 -14.63
N GLN A 205 -7.24 -2.84 -15.62
CA GLN A 205 -7.56 -3.30 -16.96
C GLN A 205 -7.80 -4.82 -17.00
N PRO A 206 -8.51 -5.35 -17.98
CA PRO A 206 -8.62 -6.80 -18.19
C PRO A 206 -7.24 -7.46 -18.25
N GLY A 207 -7.05 -8.58 -17.54
CA GLY A 207 -5.77 -9.25 -17.38
C GLY A 207 -4.84 -8.64 -16.33
N GLY A 208 -5.17 -7.47 -15.78
CA GLY A 208 -4.40 -6.81 -14.72
C GLY A 208 -4.45 -7.56 -13.40
N ARG A 209 -3.52 -7.27 -12.49
CA ARG A 209 -3.33 -7.99 -11.24
C ARG A 209 -3.42 -7.10 -10.01
N ALA A 210 -4.13 -7.56 -8.98
CA ALA A 210 -4.08 -7.01 -7.63
C ALA A 210 -3.17 -7.88 -6.76
N ILE A 211 -2.20 -7.26 -6.10
CA ILE A 211 -1.23 -7.88 -5.19
C ILE A 211 -1.48 -7.29 -3.81
N VAL A 212 -2.00 -8.10 -2.91
CA VAL A 212 -2.31 -7.67 -1.53
C VAL A 212 -1.49 -8.48 -0.55
N LEU A 213 -0.77 -7.77 0.32
CA LEU A 213 -0.04 -8.33 1.44
C LEU A 213 -0.67 -7.84 2.73
N VAL A 214 -1.02 -8.79 3.61
CA VAL A 214 -1.64 -8.52 4.92
C VAL A 214 -1.02 -9.37 6.02
N PRO A 215 -1.15 -8.99 7.30
CA PRO A 215 -0.77 -9.84 8.43
C PRO A 215 -1.65 -11.09 8.47
N CYS A 216 -1.00 -12.23 8.66
CA CYS A 216 -1.66 -13.53 8.72
C CYS A 216 -1.95 -13.96 10.16
N HIS A 217 -2.87 -14.92 10.30
CA HIS A 217 -3.25 -15.59 11.53
C HIS A 217 -3.93 -14.71 12.58
N PRO A 218 -5.28 -14.77 12.70
CA PRO A 218 -6.05 -14.05 13.74
C PRO A 218 -5.57 -14.32 15.17
N TRP A 219 -5.05 -15.52 15.47
CA TRP A 219 -4.52 -15.89 16.78
C TRP A 219 -3.21 -15.15 17.15
N LEU A 220 -2.52 -14.54 16.19
CA LEU A 220 -1.35 -13.67 16.39
C LEU A 220 -1.73 -12.20 16.60
N TYR A 221 -3.02 -11.87 16.72
CA TYR A 221 -3.43 -10.49 17.00
C TYR A 221 -2.96 -10.05 18.39
N THR A 222 -2.17 -8.99 18.48
CA THR A 222 -1.47 -8.53 19.67
C THR A 222 -1.79 -7.07 20.00
N PRO A 223 -1.42 -6.56 21.18
CA PRO A 223 -1.50 -5.13 21.48
C PRO A 223 -0.79 -4.24 20.44
N CYS A 224 0.22 -4.76 19.76
CA CYS A 224 0.90 -4.05 18.66
C CYS A 224 -0.03 -3.86 17.45
N ASP A 225 -0.80 -4.89 17.05
CA ASP A 225 -1.80 -4.75 15.98
C ASP A 225 -2.83 -3.67 16.31
N LYS A 226 -3.32 -3.68 17.57
CA LYS A 226 -4.28 -2.68 18.03
C LYS A 226 -3.70 -1.27 18.02
N SER A 227 -2.44 -1.10 18.43
CA SER A 227 -1.77 0.21 18.41
C SER A 227 -1.48 0.73 17.00
N LEU A 228 -1.31 -0.19 16.05
CA LEU A 228 -1.18 0.12 14.62
C LEU A 228 -2.53 0.46 13.96
N GLY A 229 -3.66 0.22 14.63
CA GLY A 229 -4.99 0.44 14.08
C GLY A 229 -5.47 -0.67 13.15
N HIS A 230 -4.95 -1.90 13.32
CA HIS A 230 -5.45 -3.03 12.55
C HIS A 230 -6.85 -3.42 13.03
N PHE A 231 -7.81 -3.53 12.13
CA PHE A 231 -9.12 -4.10 12.42
C PHE A 231 -9.02 -5.62 12.58
N ARG A 232 -8.15 -6.27 11.78
CA ARG A 232 -8.07 -7.74 11.70
C ARG A 232 -6.73 -8.25 11.17
N ARG A 233 -6.53 -9.55 11.36
CA ARG A 233 -5.57 -10.38 10.64
C ARG A 233 -6.33 -11.40 9.81
N TYR A 234 -5.73 -11.90 8.76
CA TYR A 234 -6.39 -12.73 7.76
C TYR A 234 -5.96 -14.20 7.87
N THR A 235 -6.88 -15.09 7.51
CA THR A 235 -6.52 -16.45 7.09
C THR A 235 -6.37 -16.51 5.57
N ASN A 236 -5.72 -17.57 5.08
CA ASN A 236 -5.61 -17.78 3.63
C ASN A 236 -6.99 -17.85 2.97
N ASP A 237 -7.89 -18.64 3.55
CA ASP A 237 -9.22 -18.90 2.98
C ASP A 237 -10.12 -17.65 2.99
N ASP A 238 -10.05 -16.84 4.06
CA ASP A 238 -10.80 -15.58 4.15
C ASP A 238 -10.38 -14.59 3.06
N LEU A 239 -9.08 -14.33 2.91
CA LEU A 239 -8.62 -13.37 1.90
C LEU A 239 -8.86 -13.87 0.47
N VAL A 240 -8.63 -15.18 0.21
CA VAL A 240 -8.92 -15.81 -1.08
C VAL A 240 -10.42 -15.71 -1.43
N ALA A 241 -11.31 -15.96 -0.46
CA ALA A 241 -12.74 -15.82 -0.67
C ALA A 241 -13.12 -14.39 -1.05
N LYS A 242 -12.59 -13.38 -0.35
CA LYS A 242 -12.84 -11.96 -0.65
C LYS A 242 -12.34 -11.55 -2.05
N PHE A 243 -11.20 -12.08 -2.49
CA PHE A 243 -10.73 -11.86 -3.86
C PHE A 243 -11.68 -12.42 -4.90
N LYS A 244 -12.17 -13.65 -4.68
CA LYS A 244 -13.15 -14.30 -5.57
C LYS A 244 -14.49 -13.56 -5.59
N GLU A 245 -14.97 -13.11 -4.44
CA GLU A 245 -16.19 -12.29 -4.32
C GLU A 245 -16.06 -10.96 -5.10
N ALA A 246 -14.87 -10.35 -5.12
CA ALA A 246 -14.60 -9.16 -5.91
C ALA A 246 -14.46 -9.44 -7.42
N GLY A 247 -14.46 -10.71 -7.85
CA GLY A 247 -14.41 -11.12 -9.26
C GLY A 247 -13.01 -11.53 -9.76
N PHE A 248 -12.00 -11.61 -8.89
CA PHE A 248 -10.65 -12.02 -9.29
C PHE A 248 -10.50 -13.54 -9.43
N ASP A 249 -9.72 -13.96 -10.43
CA ASP A 249 -9.10 -15.27 -10.46
C ASP A 249 -7.87 -15.25 -9.58
N VAL A 250 -7.79 -16.09 -8.55
CA VAL A 250 -6.66 -16.14 -7.63
C VAL A 250 -5.51 -16.93 -8.27
N VAL A 251 -4.44 -16.22 -8.62
CA VAL A 251 -3.25 -16.80 -9.26
C VAL A 251 -2.28 -17.39 -8.24
N SER A 252 -2.16 -16.75 -7.08
CA SER A 252 -1.24 -17.18 -6.01
C SER A 252 -1.76 -16.72 -4.66
N ALA A 253 -1.65 -17.61 -3.66
CA ALA A 253 -1.87 -17.28 -2.25
C ALA A 253 -0.76 -17.94 -1.44
N ARG A 254 0.09 -17.13 -0.79
CA ARG A 254 1.30 -17.63 -0.15
C ARG A 254 1.63 -16.90 1.14
N GLN A 255 1.93 -17.68 2.18
CA GLN A 255 2.49 -17.16 3.41
C GLN A 255 4.02 -17.09 3.34
N PHE A 256 4.58 -16.08 3.97
CA PHE A 256 6.02 -15.92 4.12
C PHE A 256 6.37 -15.23 5.43
N ASN A 257 7.67 -15.02 5.70
CA ASN A 257 8.16 -14.40 6.94
C ASN A 257 7.91 -15.26 8.18
N ARG A 258 8.30 -16.54 8.11
CA ARG A 258 8.11 -17.52 9.19
C ARG A 258 8.88 -17.16 10.45
N LEU A 259 10.14 -16.71 10.30
CA LEU A 259 10.94 -16.25 11.45
C LEU A 259 10.28 -15.07 12.18
N GLY A 260 9.57 -14.22 11.44
CA GLY A 260 8.83 -13.08 11.99
C GLY A 260 7.73 -13.48 12.98
N VAL A 261 7.15 -14.69 12.84
CA VAL A 261 6.11 -15.21 13.75
C VAL A 261 6.63 -15.27 15.19
N LEU A 262 7.86 -15.80 15.38
CA LEU A 262 8.47 -15.92 16.71
C LEU A 262 8.69 -14.55 17.36
N GLY A 263 9.21 -13.59 16.58
CA GLY A 263 9.43 -12.22 17.05
C GLY A 263 8.14 -11.49 17.39
N TRP A 264 7.10 -11.68 16.58
CA TRP A 264 5.80 -11.06 16.80
C TRP A 264 5.09 -11.65 18.01
N TRP A 265 5.06 -12.98 18.14
CA TRP A 265 4.50 -13.68 19.27
C TRP A 265 5.18 -13.29 20.59
N ALA A 266 6.53 -13.29 20.62
CA ALA A 266 7.29 -12.86 21.80
C ALA A 266 7.00 -11.39 22.18
N SER A 267 6.86 -10.50 21.19
CA SER A 267 6.48 -9.09 21.42
C SER A 267 5.08 -8.98 22.01
N GLY A 268 4.15 -9.83 21.57
CA GLY A 268 2.79 -9.92 22.13
C GLY A 268 2.77 -10.36 23.59
N LEU A 269 3.54 -11.41 23.94
CA LEU A 269 3.68 -11.87 25.33
C LEU A 269 4.26 -10.79 26.27
N LEU A 270 5.17 -9.96 25.75
CA LEU A 270 5.76 -8.85 26.48
C LEU A 270 4.88 -7.59 26.51
N GLY A 271 3.67 -7.65 25.95
CA GLY A 271 2.75 -6.53 25.90
C GLY A 271 3.27 -5.30 25.13
N LYS A 272 4.26 -5.50 24.23
CA LYS A 272 4.83 -4.39 23.44
C LYS A 272 3.80 -3.84 22.48
N LYS A 273 3.76 -2.51 22.41
CA LYS A 273 2.85 -1.76 21.50
C LYS A 273 3.53 -1.27 20.24
N ASP A 274 4.88 -1.27 20.19
CA ASP A 274 5.65 -0.67 19.11
C ASP A 274 6.74 -1.61 18.59
N LEU A 275 7.08 -1.47 17.32
CA LEU A 275 8.26 -2.05 16.69
C LEU A 275 9.47 -1.14 16.95
N SER A 276 10.40 -1.56 17.79
CA SER A 276 11.58 -0.75 18.07
C SER A 276 12.57 -0.78 16.89
N PRO A 277 13.30 0.34 16.65
CA PRO A 277 14.35 0.37 15.62
C PRO A 277 15.45 -0.68 15.85
N PHE A 278 15.70 -1.07 17.11
CA PHE A 278 16.65 -2.12 17.47
C PHE A 278 16.16 -3.48 16.99
N GLN A 279 14.88 -3.83 17.23
CA GLN A 279 14.29 -5.08 16.74
C GLN A 279 14.39 -5.19 15.20
N MET A 280 14.12 -4.09 14.49
CA MET A 280 14.26 -4.06 13.03
C MET A 280 15.70 -4.27 12.57
N ARG A 281 16.72 -3.74 13.30
CA ARG A 281 18.14 -3.98 12.99
C ARG A 281 18.53 -5.45 13.20
N VAL A 282 18.09 -6.04 14.33
CA VAL A 282 18.32 -7.47 14.60
C VAL A 282 17.68 -8.33 13.53
N TYR A 283 16.45 -8.01 13.16
CA TYR A 283 15.73 -8.71 12.10
C TYR A 283 16.44 -8.59 10.74
N GLU A 284 16.91 -7.39 10.38
CA GLU A 284 17.67 -7.14 9.15
C GLU A 284 19.00 -7.94 9.13
N PHE A 285 19.65 -8.12 10.28
CA PHE A 285 20.82 -8.98 10.41
C PHE A 285 20.47 -10.47 10.20
N LEU A 286 19.32 -10.91 10.71
CA LEU A 286 18.83 -12.29 10.58
C LEU A 286 18.19 -12.60 9.22
N MET A 287 18.14 -11.64 8.28
CA MET A 287 17.50 -11.84 6.97
C MET A 287 17.98 -13.05 6.17
N PRO A 288 19.28 -13.42 6.15
CA PRO A 288 19.73 -14.64 5.45
C PRO A 288 19.07 -15.90 6.03
N LEU A 289 18.99 -16.00 7.37
CA LEU A 289 18.34 -17.08 8.07
C LEU A 289 16.83 -17.10 7.81
N ALA A 290 16.17 -15.93 7.87
CA ALA A 290 14.74 -15.82 7.58
C ALA A 290 14.39 -16.33 6.17
N ARG A 291 15.21 -15.98 5.17
CA ARG A 291 15.05 -16.47 3.79
C ARG A 291 15.23 -17.98 3.67
N LEU A 292 16.20 -18.54 4.41
CA LEU A 292 16.44 -19.99 4.42
C LEU A 292 15.25 -20.73 5.02
N ILE A 293 14.75 -20.29 6.18
CA ILE A 293 13.56 -20.86 6.83
C ILE A 293 12.34 -20.80 5.90
N ASP A 294 12.16 -19.68 5.21
CA ASP A 294 11.04 -19.53 4.27
C ASP A 294 11.16 -20.46 3.04
N LYS A 295 12.38 -20.74 2.56
CA LYS A 295 12.59 -21.73 1.50
C LYS A 295 12.23 -23.15 1.92
N ILE A 296 12.49 -23.52 3.17
CA ILE A 296 12.11 -24.82 3.73
C ILE A 296 10.58 -24.93 3.80
N GLY A 297 9.88 -23.84 4.05
CA GLY A 297 8.41 -23.80 3.95
C GLY A 297 7.66 -24.40 5.13
N ILE A 298 8.33 -24.77 6.23
CA ILE A 298 7.70 -25.40 7.40
C ILE A 298 7.16 -24.34 8.36
N GLY A 299 5.92 -24.53 8.81
CA GLY A 299 5.26 -23.69 9.80
C GLY A 299 4.53 -22.45 9.22
N PRO A 300 3.84 -21.70 10.08
CA PRO A 300 3.05 -20.54 9.68
C PRO A 300 3.94 -19.35 9.28
N GLY A 301 3.50 -18.55 8.31
CA GLY A 301 4.12 -17.29 7.94
C GLY A 301 3.44 -16.10 8.59
N LEU A 302 4.17 -15.06 8.98
CA LEU A 302 3.62 -13.86 9.60
C LEU A 302 2.74 -13.05 8.63
N SER A 303 3.06 -13.11 7.35
CA SER A 303 2.39 -12.35 6.30
C SER A 303 1.84 -13.27 5.23
N LEU A 304 0.69 -12.87 4.68
CA LEU A 304 0.00 -13.51 3.56
C LEU A 304 0.03 -12.59 2.34
N ILE A 305 0.47 -13.11 1.20
CA ILE A 305 0.35 -12.43 -0.09
C ILE A 305 -0.66 -13.19 -0.93
N VAL A 306 -1.65 -12.46 -1.46
CA VAL A 306 -2.58 -12.96 -2.47
C VAL A 306 -2.42 -12.13 -3.74
N VAL A 307 -2.32 -12.83 -4.87
CA VAL A 307 -2.31 -12.25 -6.21
C VAL A 307 -3.57 -12.69 -6.92
N GLY A 308 -4.44 -11.74 -7.21
CA GLY A 308 -5.64 -11.94 -8.03
C GLY A 308 -5.47 -11.32 -9.40
N GLN A 309 -5.93 -11.98 -10.44
CA GLN A 309 -5.95 -11.48 -11.81
C GLN A 309 -7.39 -11.17 -12.22
N LYS A 310 -7.60 -9.98 -12.78
CA LYS A 310 -8.87 -9.65 -13.42
C LYS A 310 -9.00 -10.47 -14.70
N PRO A 311 -10.10 -11.21 -14.91
CA PRO A 311 -10.31 -11.99 -16.14
C PRO A 311 -10.14 -11.13 -17.39
N VAL A 312 -9.56 -11.70 -18.41
CA VAL A 312 -9.56 -11.10 -19.75
C VAL A 312 -10.97 -11.30 -20.32
N ALA A 313 -11.65 -10.22 -20.69
CA ALA A 313 -12.91 -10.37 -21.38
C ALA A 313 -12.64 -11.22 -22.66
N VAL A 314 -13.12 -12.45 -22.64
CA VAL A 314 -13.16 -13.23 -23.88
C VAL A 314 -14.12 -12.47 -24.80
N PRO A 315 -13.70 -11.99 -25.99
CA PRO A 315 -14.67 -11.47 -26.93
C PRO A 315 -15.72 -12.55 -27.09
N ALA A 316 -16.99 -12.18 -26.92
CA ALA A 316 -18.10 -13.11 -27.17
C ALA A 316 -17.82 -13.67 -28.57
N SER A 317 -17.36 -14.93 -28.64
CA SER A 317 -17.28 -15.66 -29.89
C SER A 317 -18.66 -15.49 -30.52
N GLU A 318 -18.71 -14.99 -31.73
CA GLU A 318 -19.94 -14.90 -32.53
C GLU A 318 -20.74 -16.15 -32.21
N SER A 319 -21.90 -16.00 -31.58
CA SER A 319 -22.87 -17.08 -31.48
C SER A 319 -23.04 -17.56 -32.90
N PRO A 320 -22.90 -18.87 -33.18
CA PRO A 320 -23.13 -19.36 -34.53
C PRO A 320 -24.48 -18.79 -34.94
N ALA A 321 -24.51 -18.10 -36.08
CA ALA A 321 -25.69 -17.48 -36.61
C ALA A 321 -26.83 -18.52 -36.52
N PRO A 322 -28.05 -18.16 -36.09
CA PRO A 322 -29.13 -19.11 -35.99
C PRO A 322 -29.27 -19.80 -37.35
N GLU A 323 -29.12 -21.13 -37.37
CA GLU A 323 -29.32 -21.97 -38.52
C GLU A 323 -30.71 -21.66 -39.05
N ILE A 324 -30.82 -20.96 -40.17
CA ILE A 324 -32.06 -20.65 -40.83
C ILE A 324 -32.57 -22.00 -41.41
N VAL A 325 -33.37 -22.72 -40.65
CA VAL A 325 -34.11 -23.86 -41.15
C VAL A 325 -35.16 -23.31 -42.11
N VAL A 326 -34.79 -23.23 -43.41
CA VAL A 326 -35.77 -22.94 -44.48
C VAL A 326 -36.65 -24.17 -44.61
N LYS A 327 -37.84 -24.14 -44.02
CA LYS A 327 -38.91 -25.05 -44.36
C LYS A 327 -39.34 -24.77 -45.80
N VAL A 328 -38.85 -25.56 -46.73
CA VAL A 328 -39.39 -25.59 -48.06
C VAL A 328 -40.73 -26.30 -48.01
N SER A 329 -41.83 -25.56 -47.90
CA SER A 329 -43.16 -26.03 -48.08
C SER A 329 -43.48 -26.01 -49.58
N GLY A 330 -43.66 -27.19 -50.18
CA GLY A 330 -44.21 -27.27 -51.50
C GLY A 330 -43.44 -28.17 -52.48
N MET A 331 -43.44 -29.47 -52.27
CA MET A 331 -43.37 -30.42 -53.40
C MET A 331 -44.52 -31.44 -53.28
N PRO A 332 -45.32 -31.67 -54.33
CA PRO A 332 -46.39 -32.67 -54.31
C PRO A 332 -45.83 -34.09 -54.36
N SER A 333 -46.41 -34.95 -53.56
CA SER A 333 -46.15 -36.39 -53.50
C SER A 333 -46.22 -37.07 -54.89
N PRO A 334 -45.28 -37.92 -55.27
CA PRO A 334 -45.39 -38.70 -56.50
C PRO A 334 -46.46 -39.82 -56.26
N ALA A 335 -47.29 -40.00 -57.31
CA ALA A 335 -48.43 -40.94 -57.37
C ALA A 335 -47.95 -42.38 -57.18
N ARG A 336 -48.78 -43.16 -56.46
CA ARG A 336 -48.72 -44.62 -56.37
C ARG A 336 -48.98 -45.24 -57.76
N SER A 337 -48.07 -46.10 -58.24
CA SER A 337 -48.34 -47.05 -59.30
C SER A 337 -48.84 -48.42 -58.71
N PRO A 338 -49.76 -49.16 -59.43
CA PRO A 338 -50.54 -50.25 -58.90
C PRO A 338 -49.81 -51.60 -58.88
N ASP A 339 -50.26 -52.36 -57.95
CA ASP A 339 -50.19 -53.76 -57.67
C ASP A 339 -50.00 -54.71 -58.84
N ARG A 340 -49.07 -55.67 -58.72
CA ARG A 340 -49.13 -56.96 -59.41
C ARG A 340 -48.82 -58.08 -58.43
N SER A 341 -49.84 -58.78 -58.07
CA SER A 341 -49.86 -60.11 -57.52
C SER A 341 -49.23 -61.15 -58.42
N THR A 342 -48.56 -62.14 -57.87
CA THR A 342 -48.68 -63.59 -58.13
C THR A 342 -47.63 -64.30 -57.29
N ASP A 343 -48.13 -65.10 -56.33
CA ASP A 343 -48.19 -66.56 -56.32
C ASP A 343 -46.81 -67.26 -56.39
N ASP A 344 -46.61 -68.02 -55.41
CA ASP A 344 -46.38 -69.44 -55.23
C ASP A 344 -45.19 -69.88 -54.34
N ALA A 345 -45.58 -70.63 -53.37
CA ALA A 345 -44.73 -71.50 -52.53
C ALA A 345 -44.29 -72.76 -53.30
N PRO A 346 -43.66 -73.81 -52.75
CA PRO A 346 -43.02 -74.03 -51.44
C PRO A 346 -41.67 -74.81 -51.47
N VAL A 347 -41.01 -74.87 -50.34
CA VAL A 347 -40.20 -75.91 -49.59
C VAL A 347 -39.70 -77.16 -50.39
N PRO A 348 -38.65 -77.99 -50.06
CA PRO A 348 -37.90 -78.13 -48.79
C PRO A 348 -36.41 -78.46 -48.94
N SER A 349 -35.68 -78.38 -47.93
CA SER A 349 -34.90 -79.37 -47.14
C SER A 349 -33.80 -78.70 -46.34
#